data_9289e22b7a6538bfd9e76f8728c2bda2
#
_entry.id   9289e22b7a6538bfd9e76f8728c2bda2
#
_cell.length_a   1.000
_cell.length_b   1.000
_cell.length_c   1.000
_cell.angle_alpha   90.00
_cell.angle_beta   90.00
_cell.angle_gamma   90.00
#
_symmetry.space_group_name_H-M   'P 1'
#
loop_
_entity.id
_entity.type
_entity.pdbx_description
1 polymer ?
#
loop_
_entity_poly.entity_id
_entity_poly.type
_entity_poly.pdbx_seq_one_letter_code
_entity_poly.pdbx_strand_id
1 'polypeptide(L)'
;MSGENSKNSGEIGEKIASTLLEKVGWKHQIQNISISCNNSNHINDSGNQKKSHGDDIVYIYDNPFHDETTIVAHVSVKHNWDGYSDLESVIRKKFNNDIKELEQIIQCAQYNSEINSLIESYEAKINVKHIGVLVWLHNNKDNIDRNILPIIAKSKPSLDGDTPYYVIDSGRASFLLRVINDLSNKSNGNYQFYYPKIGTSILVDSDRKGNFLPIELISSDIITAVVNVDGKNKFYLYSREVFNELTCKNMMAYTLNFSAGLVNEICIGFPDYNPTQDSNIVNRVNLSFKERSERIQVFSYKESILDLF
;
A
#
# COMPACT_ATOMS: atom_id res chain seq x y z
N MET A 1 -30.79 -8.56 13.77
CA MET A 1 -29.50 -9.30 13.97
C MET A 1 -28.58 -9.25 12.75
N SER A 2 -29.01 -9.54 11.49
CA SER A 2 -28.06 -9.50 10.33
C SER A 2 -27.63 -8.07 9.95
N GLY A 3 -28.51 -7.08 10.01
CA GLY A 3 -28.17 -5.69 9.66
C GLY A 3 -27.27 -5.00 10.69
N GLU A 4 -27.42 -5.32 11.97
CA GLU A 4 -26.60 -4.78 13.05
C GLU A 4 -25.18 -5.33 13.03
N ASN A 5 -25.01 -6.62 12.72
CA ASN A 5 -23.70 -7.25 12.49
C ASN A 5 -23.00 -6.68 11.26
N SER A 6 -23.73 -6.37 10.18
CA SER A 6 -23.18 -5.77 8.98
C SER A 6 -22.70 -4.34 9.23
N LYS A 7 -23.48 -3.52 9.94
CA LYS A 7 -23.10 -2.16 10.31
C LYS A 7 -21.86 -2.14 11.21
N ASN A 8 -21.85 -3.00 12.23
CA ASN A 8 -20.73 -3.11 13.16
C ASN A 8 -19.43 -3.59 12.45
N SER A 9 -19.58 -4.49 11.45
CA SER A 9 -18.46 -4.93 10.60
C SER A 9 -17.90 -3.76 9.76
N GLY A 10 -18.77 -2.90 9.22
CA GLY A 10 -18.37 -1.73 8.45
C GLY A 10 -17.55 -0.75 9.31
N GLU A 11 -18.08 -0.33 10.44
CA GLU A 11 -17.42 0.62 11.35
C GLU A 11 -16.04 0.11 11.84
N ILE A 12 -15.93 -1.19 12.13
CA ILE A 12 -14.65 -1.80 12.52
C ILE A 12 -13.67 -1.81 11.34
N GLY A 13 -14.15 -2.18 10.15
CA GLY A 13 -13.34 -2.18 8.93
C GLY A 13 -12.77 -0.80 8.62
N GLU A 14 -13.60 0.24 8.67
CA GLU A 14 -13.18 1.63 8.46
C GLU A 14 -12.14 2.07 9.48
N LYS A 15 -12.34 1.73 10.76
CA LYS A 15 -11.36 2.04 11.81
C LYS A 15 -10.02 1.35 11.60
N ILE A 16 -10.03 0.06 11.20
CA ILE A 16 -8.80 -0.68 10.90
C ILE A 16 -8.11 -0.06 9.69
N ALA A 17 -8.85 0.23 8.61
CA ALA A 17 -8.31 0.83 7.40
C ALA A 17 -7.71 2.21 7.67
N SER A 18 -8.44 3.09 8.37
CA SER A 18 -7.95 4.41 8.76
C SER A 18 -6.66 4.31 9.58
N THR A 19 -6.63 3.44 10.60
CA THR A 19 -5.42 3.21 11.42
C THR A 19 -4.24 2.70 10.58
N LEU A 20 -4.48 1.78 9.65
CA LEU A 20 -3.44 1.28 8.73
C LEU A 20 -2.88 2.42 7.86
N LEU A 21 -3.78 3.22 7.27
CA LEU A 21 -3.40 4.33 6.40
C LEU A 21 -2.66 5.43 7.18
N GLU A 22 -3.04 5.72 8.43
CA GLU A 22 -2.27 6.60 9.31
C GLU A 22 -0.86 6.08 9.59
N LYS A 23 -0.70 4.77 9.81
CA LYS A 23 0.62 4.15 10.03
C LYS A 23 1.52 4.22 8.81
N VAL A 24 0.98 4.16 7.60
CA VAL A 24 1.75 4.39 6.36
C VAL A 24 1.94 5.88 6.05
N GLY A 25 1.50 6.76 6.95
CA GLY A 25 1.73 8.20 6.88
C GLY A 25 0.61 9.01 6.21
N TRP A 26 -0.53 8.41 5.87
CA TRP A 26 -1.69 9.13 5.38
C TRP A 26 -2.42 9.80 6.56
N LYS A 27 -1.86 10.91 7.01
CA LYS A 27 -2.40 11.72 8.10
C LYS A 27 -3.44 12.71 7.57
N HIS A 28 -4.32 13.16 8.47
CA HIS A 28 -5.38 14.11 8.11
C HIS A 28 -6.34 13.60 7.03
N GLN A 29 -6.72 12.33 7.15
CA GLN A 29 -7.75 11.71 6.31
C GLN A 29 -9.09 12.41 6.54
N ILE A 30 -9.84 12.60 5.46
CA ILE A 30 -11.20 13.09 5.52
C ILE A 30 -12.12 11.88 5.40
N GLN A 31 -13.03 11.71 6.35
CA GLN A 31 -13.81 10.48 6.47
C GLN A 31 -15.31 10.76 6.24
N ASN A 32 -15.99 9.74 5.68
CA ASN A 32 -17.45 9.71 5.56
C ASN A 32 -18.02 10.90 4.77
N ILE A 33 -17.44 11.19 3.59
CA ILE A 33 -17.97 12.22 2.70
C ILE A 33 -19.20 11.71 1.94
N SER A 34 -20.28 12.48 1.97
CA SER A 34 -21.46 12.20 1.16
C SER A 34 -21.40 12.97 -0.16
N ILE A 35 -21.23 12.24 -1.26
CA ILE A 35 -21.11 12.79 -2.61
C ILE A 35 -22.46 12.72 -3.29
N SER A 36 -23.02 13.83 -3.73
CA SER A 36 -24.25 13.89 -4.50
C SER A 36 -24.07 13.18 -5.85
N CYS A 37 -24.99 12.29 -6.20
CA CYS A 37 -24.94 11.57 -7.47
C CYS A 37 -25.47 12.47 -8.60
N ASN A 38 -24.64 12.74 -9.59
CA ASN A 38 -24.97 13.56 -10.76
C ASN A 38 -25.15 12.75 -12.06
N ASN A 39 -25.06 11.40 -11.98
CA ASN A 39 -25.18 10.52 -13.14
C ASN A 39 -26.46 9.66 -13.06
N SER A 40 -27.36 9.83 -14.01
CA SER A 40 -28.63 9.09 -14.07
C SER A 40 -28.49 7.58 -14.28
N ASN A 41 -27.32 7.12 -14.75
CA ASN A 41 -27.01 5.71 -14.94
C ASN A 41 -26.58 5.01 -13.65
N HIS A 42 -26.33 5.75 -12.57
CA HIS A 42 -26.02 5.18 -11.28
C HIS A 42 -27.31 4.73 -10.58
N ILE A 43 -27.59 3.46 -10.65
CA ILE A 43 -28.78 2.84 -10.05
C ILE A 43 -28.43 2.03 -8.82
N ASN A 44 -29.34 1.98 -7.85
CA ASN A 44 -29.27 1.11 -6.69
C ASN A 44 -29.80 -0.30 -7.00
N ASP A 45 -29.73 -1.22 -6.03
CA ASP A 45 -30.20 -2.61 -6.17
C ASP A 45 -31.70 -2.71 -6.47
N SER A 46 -32.48 -1.69 -6.16
CA SER A 46 -33.92 -1.60 -6.45
C SER A 46 -34.24 -1.00 -7.83
N GLY A 47 -33.20 -0.71 -8.65
CA GLY A 47 -33.35 -0.13 -9.98
C GLY A 47 -33.65 1.37 -10.00
N ASN A 48 -33.56 2.06 -8.84
CA ASN A 48 -33.77 3.50 -8.76
C ASN A 48 -32.44 4.23 -8.88
N GLN A 49 -32.46 5.45 -9.44
CA GLN A 49 -31.27 6.33 -9.45
C GLN A 49 -30.76 6.58 -8.04
N LYS A 50 -29.44 6.45 -7.85
CA LYS A 50 -28.78 6.81 -6.60
C LYS A 50 -28.87 8.33 -6.38
N LYS A 51 -29.12 8.74 -5.15
CA LYS A 51 -29.14 10.16 -4.76
C LYS A 51 -27.77 10.65 -4.34
N SER A 52 -27.00 9.76 -3.69
CA SER A 52 -25.65 10.04 -3.21
C SER A 52 -24.82 8.76 -3.16
N HIS A 53 -23.52 8.95 -3.02
CA HIS A 53 -22.52 7.91 -2.75
C HIS A 53 -21.82 8.25 -1.43
N GLY A 54 -21.46 7.25 -0.64
CA GLY A 54 -20.57 7.40 0.51
C GLY A 54 -19.13 7.18 0.08
N ASP A 55 -18.22 8.08 0.43
CA ASP A 55 -16.78 7.91 0.28
C ASP A 55 -16.19 7.74 1.68
N ASP A 56 -15.69 6.55 1.97
CA ASP A 56 -15.32 6.18 3.35
C ASP A 56 -14.12 7.01 3.83
N ILE A 57 -13.09 7.19 2.97
CA ILE A 57 -11.91 8.00 3.26
C ILE A 57 -11.44 8.71 1.99
N VAL A 58 -11.15 10.02 2.10
CA VAL A 58 -10.46 10.78 1.08
C VAL A 58 -9.11 11.24 1.63
N TYR A 59 -8.05 11.08 0.82
CA TYR A 59 -6.72 11.55 1.14
C TYR A 59 -6.07 12.24 -0.05
N ILE A 60 -5.49 13.43 0.19
CA ILE A 60 -4.89 14.27 -0.85
C ILE A 60 -3.39 14.39 -0.55
N TYR A 61 -2.54 14.15 -1.58
CA TYR A 61 -1.10 14.28 -1.44
C TYR A 61 -0.42 14.58 -2.78
N ASP A 62 0.74 15.24 -2.73
CA ASP A 62 1.59 15.41 -3.92
C ASP A 62 2.37 14.13 -4.19
N ASN A 63 2.33 13.66 -5.43
CA ASN A 63 2.96 12.40 -5.83
C ASN A 63 4.50 12.55 -5.92
N PRO A 64 5.27 11.83 -5.08
CA PRO A 64 6.73 11.97 -5.10
C PRO A 64 7.40 11.38 -6.35
N PHE A 65 6.66 10.66 -7.19
CA PHE A 65 7.16 10.07 -8.44
C PHE A 65 6.86 10.93 -9.66
N HIS A 66 5.94 11.87 -9.56
CA HIS A 66 5.49 12.72 -10.66
C HIS A 66 5.38 14.16 -10.16
N ASP A 67 6.40 14.96 -10.48
CA ASP A 67 6.34 16.39 -10.22
C ASP A 67 5.07 16.97 -10.85
N GLU A 68 4.55 18.07 -10.33
CA GLU A 68 3.32 18.72 -10.82
C GLU A 68 2.04 17.85 -10.73
N THR A 69 2.04 16.76 -9.96
CA THR A 69 0.87 15.89 -9.82
C THR A 69 0.43 15.77 -8.36
N THR A 70 -0.82 16.11 -8.09
CA THR A 70 -1.51 15.83 -6.82
C THR A 70 -2.49 14.67 -7.01
N ILE A 71 -2.48 13.74 -6.07
CA ILE A 71 -3.38 12.59 -6.04
C ILE A 71 -4.52 12.87 -5.08
N VAL A 72 -5.73 12.60 -5.51
CA VAL A 72 -6.95 12.52 -4.68
C VAL A 72 -7.34 11.05 -4.62
N ALA A 73 -7.04 10.41 -3.51
CA ALA A 73 -7.33 9.00 -3.29
C ALA A 73 -8.70 8.84 -2.63
N HIS A 74 -9.60 8.14 -3.31
CA HIS A 74 -10.92 7.73 -2.82
C HIS A 74 -10.81 6.29 -2.32
N VAL A 75 -11.02 6.09 -1.03
CA VAL A 75 -10.83 4.80 -0.39
C VAL A 75 -12.18 4.20 -0.01
N SER A 76 -12.51 3.07 -0.60
CA SER A 76 -13.67 2.27 -0.18
C SER A 76 -13.20 1.09 0.68
N VAL A 77 -13.84 0.93 1.83
CA VAL A 77 -13.49 -0.11 2.80
C VAL A 77 -14.52 -1.22 2.80
N LYS A 78 -14.05 -2.44 2.61
CA LYS A 78 -14.88 -3.65 2.70
C LYS A 78 -14.28 -4.59 3.75
N HIS A 79 -15.08 -4.98 4.70
CA HIS A 79 -14.65 -5.85 5.80
C HIS A 79 -15.56 -7.07 5.95
N ASN A 80 -14.97 -8.22 6.27
CA ASN A 80 -15.67 -9.46 6.52
C ASN A 80 -15.06 -10.18 7.75
N TRP A 81 -15.90 -10.77 8.58
CA TRP A 81 -15.44 -11.54 9.74
C TRP A 81 -14.84 -12.89 9.37
N ASP A 82 -15.42 -13.58 8.37
CA ASP A 82 -15.16 -15.01 8.08
C ASP A 82 -13.99 -15.25 7.12
N GLY A 83 -13.37 -14.17 6.60
CA GLY A 83 -12.32 -14.29 5.59
C GLY A 83 -12.83 -14.25 4.16
N TYR A 84 -11.92 -14.43 3.20
CA TYR A 84 -12.25 -14.53 1.79
C TYR A 84 -12.87 -15.90 1.47
N SER A 85 -13.81 -15.92 0.53
CA SER A 85 -14.38 -17.17 0.02
C SER A 85 -13.29 -18.10 -0.54
N ASP A 86 -13.49 -19.41 -0.42
CA ASP A 86 -12.60 -20.39 -1.06
C ASP A 86 -12.82 -20.47 -2.58
N LEU A 87 -13.99 -20.03 -3.05
CA LEU A 87 -14.33 -20.01 -4.46
C LEU A 87 -13.83 -18.73 -5.14
N GLU A 88 -12.85 -18.85 -6.04
CA GLU A 88 -12.31 -17.73 -6.81
C GLU A 88 -13.39 -16.94 -7.59
N SER A 89 -14.42 -17.63 -8.10
CA SER A 89 -15.53 -16.99 -8.82
C SER A 89 -16.30 -16.03 -7.93
N VAL A 90 -16.49 -16.38 -6.65
CA VAL A 90 -17.17 -15.54 -5.67
C VAL A 90 -16.32 -14.31 -5.35
N ILE A 91 -15.01 -14.50 -5.15
CA ILE A 91 -14.07 -13.39 -4.93
C ILE A 91 -14.12 -12.42 -6.12
N ARG A 92 -13.99 -12.92 -7.35
CA ARG A 92 -14.02 -12.06 -8.56
C ARG A 92 -15.34 -11.33 -8.74
N LYS A 93 -16.47 -12.01 -8.50
CA LYS A 93 -17.78 -11.34 -8.60
C LYS A 93 -17.93 -10.20 -7.61
N LYS A 94 -17.53 -10.44 -6.34
CA LYS A 94 -17.60 -9.41 -5.31
C LYS A 94 -16.64 -8.25 -5.63
N PHE A 95 -15.42 -8.55 -6.04
CA PHE A 95 -14.45 -7.55 -6.47
C PHE A 95 -15.00 -6.66 -7.59
N ASN A 96 -15.59 -7.25 -8.63
CA ASN A 96 -16.16 -6.48 -9.75
C ASN A 96 -17.28 -5.53 -9.30
N ASN A 97 -18.11 -5.96 -8.34
CA ASN A 97 -19.17 -5.11 -7.80
C ASN A 97 -18.58 -3.96 -6.97
N ASP A 98 -17.62 -4.27 -6.08
CA ASP A 98 -17.00 -3.27 -5.20
C ASP A 98 -16.22 -2.21 -6.00
N ILE A 99 -15.48 -2.64 -7.04
CA ILE A 99 -14.77 -1.69 -7.94
C ILE A 99 -15.74 -0.84 -8.75
N LYS A 100 -16.83 -1.40 -9.23
CA LYS A 100 -17.85 -0.62 -9.95
C LYS A 100 -18.52 0.41 -9.04
N GLU A 101 -18.75 0.07 -7.78
CA GLU A 101 -19.25 1.03 -6.80
C GLU A 101 -18.26 2.18 -6.58
N LEU A 102 -16.97 1.85 -6.41
CA LEU A 102 -15.89 2.83 -6.25
C LEU A 102 -15.73 3.72 -7.49
N GLU A 103 -15.87 3.16 -8.69
CA GLU A 103 -15.90 3.95 -9.93
C GLU A 103 -17.02 5.00 -9.93
N GLN A 104 -18.24 4.60 -9.54
CA GLN A 104 -19.38 5.53 -9.45
C GLN A 104 -19.13 6.66 -8.44
N ILE A 105 -18.48 6.36 -7.31
CA ILE A 105 -18.06 7.36 -6.33
C ILE A 105 -17.15 8.38 -7.00
N ILE A 106 -16.08 7.93 -7.66
CA ILE A 106 -15.07 8.80 -8.28
C ILE A 106 -15.65 9.63 -9.41
N GLN A 107 -16.49 9.05 -10.26
CA GLN A 107 -17.17 9.78 -11.35
C GLN A 107 -18.00 10.96 -10.81
N CYS A 108 -18.65 10.81 -9.66
CA CYS A 108 -19.42 11.88 -9.04
C CYS A 108 -18.53 12.83 -8.20
N ALA A 109 -17.48 12.32 -7.56
CA ALA A 109 -16.57 13.09 -6.73
C ALA A 109 -15.82 14.18 -7.49
N GLN A 110 -15.47 13.93 -8.75
CA GLN A 110 -14.80 14.91 -9.61
C GLN A 110 -15.61 16.22 -9.80
N TYR A 111 -16.92 16.17 -9.60
CA TYR A 111 -17.83 17.31 -9.74
C TYR A 111 -18.42 17.75 -8.39
N ASN A 112 -17.97 17.17 -7.29
CA ASN A 112 -18.46 17.51 -5.96
C ASN A 112 -17.79 18.78 -5.43
N SER A 113 -18.59 19.75 -4.98
CA SER A 113 -18.09 21.03 -4.51
C SER A 113 -17.25 20.92 -3.26
N GLU A 114 -17.56 20.00 -2.34
CA GLU A 114 -16.79 19.78 -1.13
C GLU A 114 -15.40 19.23 -1.47
N ILE A 115 -15.31 18.22 -2.32
CA ILE A 115 -14.03 17.66 -2.80
C ILE A 115 -13.21 18.74 -3.52
N ASN A 116 -13.82 19.53 -4.39
CA ASN A 116 -13.11 20.61 -5.10
C ASN A 116 -12.60 21.68 -4.13
N SER A 117 -13.36 22.05 -3.10
CA SER A 117 -12.90 22.97 -2.06
C SER A 117 -11.73 22.42 -1.24
N LEU A 118 -11.69 21.10 -1.00
CA LEU A 118 -10.56 20.45 -0.34
C LEU A 118 -9.31 20.48 -1.22
N ILE A 119 -9.44 20.21 -2.52
CA ILE A 119 -8.35 20.27 -3.50
C ILE A 119 -7.78 21.71 -3.59
N GLU A 120 -8.65 22.71 -3.64
CA GLU A 120 -8.24 24.12 -3.63
C GLU A 120 -7.53 24.50 -2.33
N SER A 121 -8.05 24.07 -1.17
CA SER A 121 -7.46 24.35 0.15
C SER A 121 -6.11 23.63 0.34
N TYR A 122 -5.89 22.53 -0.36
CA TYR A 122 -4.61 21.79 -0.38
C TYR A 122 -3.56 22.50 -1.25
N GLU A 123 -3.94 23.47 -2.07
CA GLU A 123 -3.08 24.11 -3.07
C GLU A 123 -2.50 23.08 -4.08
N ALA A 124 -3.39 22.25 -4.63
CA ALA A 124 -3.01 21.15 -5.51
C ALA A 124 -2.18 21.59 -6.73
N LYS A 125 -1.31 20.71 -7.20
CA LYS A 125 -0.50 20.91 -8.40
C LYS A 125 -1.38 20.98 -9.67
N ILE A 126 -0.74 21.32 -10.78
CA ILE A 126 -1.43 21.50 -12.08
C ILE A 126 -2.22 20.25 -12.50
N ASN A 127 -1.65 19.06 -12.24
CA ASN A 127 -2.29 17.81 -12.60
C ASN A 127 -2.93 17.17 -11.37
N VAL A 128 -4.25 17.25 -11.25
CA VAL A 128 -5.01 16.56 -10.21
C VAL A 128 -5.48 15.22 -10.79
N LYS A 129 -5.15 14.11 -10.10
CA LYS A 129 -5.55 12.77 -10.48
C LYS A 129 -6.37 12.10 -9.38
N HIS A 130 -7.60 11.71 -9.71
CA HIS A 130 -8.43 10.89 -8.85
C HIS A 130 -8.07 9.42 -9.03
N ILE A 131 -7.90 8.70 -7.93
CA ILE A 131 -7.62 7.27 -7.93
C ILE A 131 -8.56 6.54 -6.97
N GLY A 132 -8.84 5.27 -7.25
CA GLY A 132 -9.61 4.41 -6.36
C GLY A 132 -8.72 3.49 -5.55
N VAL A 133 -9.00 3.34 -4.25
CA VAL A 133 -8.32 2.42 -3.36
C VAL A 133 -9.36 1.54 -2.68
N LEU A 134 -9.38 0.25 -3.01
CA LEU A 134 -10.23 -0.73 -2.35
C LEU A 134 -9.44 -1.37 -1.21
N VAL A 135 -9.80 -1.07 0.04
CA VAL A 135 -9.26 -1.74 1.23
C VAL A 135 -10.19 -2.88 1.58
N TRP A 136 -9.74 -4.11 1.33
CA TRP A 136 -10.58 -5.31 1.48
C TRP A 136 -10.02 -6.23 2.56
N LEU A 137 -10.56 -6.12 3.77
CA LEU A 137 -10.04 -6.75 4.97
C LEU A 137 -10.94 -7.86 5.52
N HIS A 138 -10.35 -8.72 6.34
CA HIS A 138 -11.06 -9.71 7.14
C HIS A 138 -10.34 -10.02 8.46
N ASN A 139 -11.06 -10.65 9.40
CA ASN A 139 -10.55 -10.99 10.73
C ASN A 139 -10.17 -12.46 10.92
N ASN A 140 -10.23 -13.27 9.87
CA ASN A 140 -9.83 -14.68 9.96
C ASN A 140 -8.30 -14.78 10.07
N LYS A 141 -7.81 -15.16 11.27
CA LYS A 141 -6.38 -15.23 11.59
C LYS A 141 -5.65 -16.33 10.82
N ASP A 142 -6.33 -17.44 10.52
CA ASP A 142 -5.72 -18.59 9.85
C ASP A 142 -5.33 -18.28 8.39
N ASN A 143 -6.01 -17.29 7.78
CA ASN A 143 -5.83 -16.91 6.39
C ASN A 143 -5.46 -15.43 6.22
N ILE A 144 -4.95 -14.77 7.26
CA ILE A 144 -4.67 -13.31 7.23
C ILE A 144 -3.66 -12.94 6.14
N ASP A 145 -2.71 -13.80 5.84
CA ASP A 145 -1.69 -13.60 4.82
C ASP A 145 -2.11 -14.07 3.41
N ARG A 146 -3.36 -14.56 3.24
CA ARG A 146 -3.83 -15.02 1.94
C ARG A 146 -3.81 -13.88 0.93
N ASN A 147 -3.04 -14.08 -0.14
CA ASN A 147 -2.94 -13.13 -1.23
C ASN A 147 -4.05 -13.40 -2.27
N ILE A 148 -5.00 -12.48 -2.40
CA ILE A 148 -6.08 -12.59 -3.39
C ILE A 148 -5.79 -11.78 -4.68
N LEU A 149 -4.72 -11.00 -4.71
CA LEU A 149 -4.39 -10.16 -5.88
C LEU A 149 -4.26 -10.97 -7.18
N PRO A 150 -3.64 -12.19 -7.21
CA PRO A 150 -3.60 -13.01 -8.42
C PRO A 150 -4.99 -13.48 -8.90
N ILE A 151 -5.94 -13.60 -7.99
CA ILE A 151 -7.33 -14.00 -8.30
C ILE A 151 -8.07 -12.83 -8.93
N ILE A 152 -7.99 -11.65 -8.31
CA ILE A 152 -8.68 -10.46 -8.79
C ILE A 152 -8.05 -9.88 -10.05
N ALA A 153 -6.74 -10.06 -10.27
CA ALA A 153 -6.06 -9.66 -11.51
C ALA A 153 -6.62 -10.36 -12.76
N LYS A 154 -7.26 -11.51 -12.60
CA LYS A 154 -7.98 -12.22 -13.67
C LYS A 154 -9.40 -11.69 -13.88
N SER A 155 -9.87 -10.77 -13.04
CA SER A 155 -11.17 -10.14 -13.18
C SER A 155 -11.16 -9.13 -14.33
N LYS A 156 -12.32 -8.96 -14.97
CA LYS A 156 -12.51 -7.99 -16.06
C LYS A 156 -13.73 -7.15 -15.69
N PRO A 157 -13.62 -6.23 -14.70
CA PRO A 157 -14.71 -5.34 -14.39
C PRO A 157 -15.03 -4.48 -15.63
N SER A 158 -16.31 -4.27 -15.92
CA SER A 158 -16.73 -3.32 -16.95
C SER A 158 -16.70 -1.94 -16.32
N LEU A 159 -15.68 -1.16 -16.64
CA LEU A 159 -15.47 0.20 -16.16
C LEU A 159 -15.55 1.16 -17.34
N ASP A 160 -16.07 2.35 -17.08
CA ASP A 160 -16.35 3.36 -18.12
C ASP A 160 -15.23 4.39 -18.28
N GLY A 161 -14.18 4.31 -17.44
CA GLY A 161 -13.07 5.28 -17.41
C GLY A 161 -11.68 4.66 -17.26
N ASP A 162 -10.66 5.54 -17.36
CA ASP A 162 -9.25 5.18 -17.21
C ASP A 162 -8.70 5.41 -15.79
N THR A 163 -9.58 5.53 -14.80
CA THR A 163 -9.20 5.74 -13.40
C THR A 163 -8.38 4.55 -12.89
N PRO A 164 -7.19 4.78 -12.32
CA PRO A 164 -6.42 3.72 -11.69
C PRO A 164 -7.06 3.22 -10.40
N TYR A 165 -7.12 1.90 -10.22
CA TYR A 165 -7.61 1.27 -9.00
C TYR A 165 -6.52 0.44 -8.35
N TYR A 166 -6.40 0.58 -7.02
CA TYR A 166 -5.45 -0.13 -6.19
C TYR A 166 -6.20 -0.97 -5.16
N VAL A 167 -5.63 -2.11 -4.78
CA VAL A 167 -6.25 -3.00 -3.79
C VAL A 167 -5.29 -3.27 -2.65
N ILE A 168 -5.79 -3.09 -1.44
CA ILE A 168 -5.11 -3.44 -0.19
C ILE A 168 -5.90 -4.60 0.44
N ASP A 169 -5.46 -5.83 0.20
CA ASP A 169 -6.01 -7.01 0.86
C ASP A 169 -5.38 -7.23 2.25
N SER A 170 -5.91 -8.18 3.03
CA SER A 170 -5.41 -8.48 4.37
C SER A 170 -3.93 -8.90 4.36
N GLY A 171 -3.49 -9.63 3.33
CA GLY A 171 -2.09 -10.00 3.18
C GLY A 171 -1.17 -8.79 2.94
N ARG A 172 -1.62 -7.83 2.13
CA ARG A 172 -0.92 -6.55 1.90
C ARG A 172 -0.89 -5.71 3.17
N ALA A 173 -2.02 -5.58 3.85
CA ALA A 173 -2.12 -4.86 5.12
C ALA A 173 -1.17 -5.44 6.18
N SER A 174 -1.11 -6.76 6.30
CA SER A 174 -0.19 -7.46 7.21
C SER A 174 1.28 -7.20 6.86
N PHE A 175 1.64 -7.21 5.57
CA PHE A 175 2.99 -6.88 5.12
C PHE A 175 3.38 -5.45 5.51
N LEU A 176 2.53 -4.46 5.21
CA LEU A 176 2.76 -3.05 5.56
C LEU A 176 2.98 -2.88 7.05
N LEU A 177 2.11 -3.47 7.89
CA LEU A 177 2.21 -3.35 9.34
C LEU A 177 3.49 -3.98 9.90
N ARG A 178 3.90 -5.16 9.38
CA ARG A 178 5.16 -5.81 9.79
C ARG A 178 6.37 -4.94 9.45
N VAL A 179 6.41 -4.38 8.24
CA VAL A 179 7.49 -3.48 7.82
C VAL A 179 7.57 -2.23 8.71
N ILE A 180 6.43 -1.59 8.97
CA ILE A 180 6.37 -0.37 9.80
C ILE A 180 6.81 -0.67 11.23
N ASN A 181 6.36 -1.79 11.80
CA ASN A 181 6.74 -2.19 13.16
C ASN A 181 8.25 -2.48 13.24
N ASP A 182 8.80 -3.23 12.28
CA ASP A 182 10.24 -3.53 12.24
C ASP A 182 11.08 -2.25 12.08
N LEU A 183 10.70 -1.35 11.17
CA LEU A 183 11.34 -0.04 11.01
C LEU A 183 11.27 0.79 12.29
N SER A 184 10.10 0.86 12.92
CA SER A 184 9.91 1.61 14.16
C SER A 184 10.78 1.08 15.30
N ASN A 185 10.87 -0.24 15.44
CA ASN A 185 11.69 -0.89 16.47
C ASN A 185 13.19 -0.64 16.23
N LYS A 186 13.66 -0.76 14.98
CA LYS A 186 15.08 -0.56 14.62
C LYS A 186 15.56 0.88 14.68
N SER A 187 14.64 1.84 14.56
CA SER A 187 14.94 3.26 14.45
C SER A 187 14.46 4.10 15.64
N ASN A 188 13.82 3.48 16.65
CA ASN A 188 13.06 4.21 17.66
C ASN A 188 12.08 5.23 17.04
N GLY A 189 11.48 4.88 15.89
CA GLY A 189 10.58 5.74 15.13
C GLY A 189 11.24 6.79 14.22
N ASN A 190 12.57 6.84 14.17
CA ASN A 190 13.32 7.80 13.35
C ASN A 190 13.74 7.18 12.01
N TYR A 191 12.80 7.08 11.07
CA TYR A 191 13.04 6.63 9.71
C TYR A 191 12.25 7.46 8.72
N GLN A 192 12.67 7.41 7.46
CA GLN A 192 11.93 7.97 6.32
C GLN A 192 11.81 6.89 5.24
N PHE A 193 10.64 6.81 4.61
CA PHE A 193 10.51 6.00 3.41
C PHE A 193 11.36 6.59 2.30
N TYR A 194 11.96 5.73 1.51
CA TYR A 194 12.74 6.14 0.34
C TYR A 194 11.92 5.89 -0.93
N TYR A 195 11.91 6.87 -1.83
CA TYR A 195 11.18 6.82 -3.08
C TYR A 195 12.14 6.49 -4.22
N PRO A 196 12.14 5.24 -4.73
CA PRO A 196 13.00 4.84 -5.85
C PRO A 196 12.83 5.75 -7.05
N LYS A 197 13.86 5.87 -7.88
CA LYS A 197 13.86 6.71 -9.09
C LYS A 197 13.01 6.09 -10.18
N ILE A 198 11.70 6.26 -10.06
CA ILE A 198 10.68 5.87 -11.04
C ILE A 198 9.84 7.10 -11.37
N GLY A 199 9.10 7.07 -12.49
CA GLY A 199 8.26 8.20 -12.91
C GLY A 199 9.07 9.36 -13.49
N THR A 200 8.51 10.55 -13.37
CA THR A 200 9.03 11.80 -14.00
C THR A 200 9.62 12.79 -13.01
N SER A 201 9.73 12.41 -11.73
CA SER A 201 10.31 13.30 -10.72
C SER A 201 11.80 13.53 -10.95
N ILE A 202 12.22 14.80 -10.91
CA ILE A 202 13.60 15.26 -11.07
C ILE A 202 14.37 15.41 -9.75
N LEU A 203 13.74 15.04 -8.61
CA LEU A 203 14.41 15.10 -7.31
C LEU A 203 15.73 14.32 -7.32
N VAL A 204 16.75 14.90 -6.69
CA VAL A 204 18.02 14.22 -6.46
C VAL A 204 17.85 13.10 -5.41
N ASP A 205 18.70 12.09 -5.43
CA ASP A 205 18.54 10.89 -4.63
C ASP A 205 18.49 11.16 -3.10
N SER A 206 19.21 12.19 -2.63
CA SER A 206 19.18 12.62 -1.20
C SER A 206 17.80 13.11 -0.74
N ASP A 207 16.99 13.66 -1.65
CA ASP A 207 15.71 14.32 -1.37
C ASP A 207 14.51 13.39 -1.60
N ARG A 208 14.76 12.18 -2.14
CA ARG A 208 13.75 11.16 -2.39
C ARG A 208 13.34 10.43 -1.11
N LYS A 209 12.90 11.18 -0.11
CA LYS A 209 12.52 10.64 1.19
C LYS A 209 11.25 11.32 1.69
N GLY A 210 10.45 10.58 2.45
CA GLY A 210 9.25 11.13 3.05
C GLY A 210 8.72 10.30 4.21
N ASN A 211 7.73 10.87 4.87
CA ASN A 211 7.12 10.27 6.06
C ASN A 211 5.82 9.52 5.73
N PHE A 212 5.50 9.34 4.45
CA PHE A 212 4.34 8.58 4.02
C PHE A 212 4.69 7.67 2.85
N LEU A 213 3.92 6.61 2.64
CA LEU A 213 3.99 5.78 1.45
C LEU A 213 2.98 6.29 0.42
N PRO A 214 3.41 6.67 -0.80
CA PRO A 214 2.50 6.89 -1.90
C PRO A 214 1.84 5.57 -2.32
N ILE A 215 0.71 5.64 -3.00
CA ILE A 215 -0.08 4.45 -3.34
C ILE A 215 0.71 3.42 -4.16
N GLU A 216 1.64 3.85 -4.97
CA GLU A 216 2.52 3.00 -5.76
C GLU A 216 3.39 2.10 -4.86
N LEU A 217 3.86 2.62 -3.72
CA LEU A 217 4.62 1.82 -2.74
C LEU A 217 3.70 1.02 -1.81
N ILE A 218 2.55 1.54 -1.43
CA ILE A 218 1.54 0.77 -0.69
C ILE A 218 1.17 -0.51 -1.45
N SER A 219 1.03 -0.43 -2.77
CA SER A 219 0.69 -1.55 -3.65
C SER A 219 1.88 -2.37 -4.15
N SER A 220 3.12 -1.94 -3.86
CA SER A 220 4.35 -2.63 -4.25
C SER A 220 4.65 -3.83 -3.35
N ASP A 221 5.36 -4.83 -3.89
CA ASP A 221 5.92 -5.94 -3.11
C ASP A 221 7.29 -5.60 -2.51
N ILE A 222 7.74 -4.35 -2.70
CA ILE A 222 9.00 -3.83 -2.16
C ILE A 222 8.72 -2.51 -1.45
N ILE A 223 9.22 -2.38 -0.22
CA ILE A 223 9.22 -1.11 0.52
C ILE A 223 10.65 -0.75 0.87
N THR A 224 11.01 0.51 0.62
CA THR A 224 12.35 1.05 0.88
C THR A 224 12.29 2.17 1.90
N ALA A 225 13.29 2.20 2.79
CA ALA A 225 13.41 3.22 3.82
C ALA A 225 14.88 3.53 4.14
N VAL A 226 15.12 4.72 4.65
CA VAL A 226 16.41 5.12 5.23
C VAL A 226 16.21 5.33 6.72
N VAL A 227 17.08 4.70 7.50
CA VAL A 227 17.10 4.79 8.96
C VAL A 227 18.42 5.43 9.38
N ASN A 228 18.35 6.43 10.25
CA ASN A 228 19.55 6.99 10.87
C ASN A 228 19.78 6.31 12.22
N VAL A 229 20.90 5.60 12.35
CA VAL A 229 21.34 4.96 13.58
C VAL A 229 22.72 5.53 13.95
N ASP A 230 22.82 6.18 15.09
CA ASP A 230 24.07 6.77 15.60
C ASP A 230 24.79 7.68 14.58
N GLY A 231 24.00 8.49 13.84
CA GLY A 231 24.52 9.41 12.83
C GLY A 231 24.91 8.76 11.50
N LYS A 232 24.68 7.45 11.34
CA LYS A 232 24.91 6.71 10.09
C LYS A 232 23.60 6.33 9.44
N ASN A 233 23.47 6.62 8.16
CA ASN A 233 22.31 6.20 7.38
C ASN A 233 22.48 4.75 6.94
N LYS A 234 21.45 3.94 7.17
CA LYS A 234 21.30 2.59 6.65
C LYS A 234 20.12 2.56 5.70
N PHE A 235 20.26 1.83 4.60
CA PHE A 235 19.19 1.63 3.63
C PHE A 235 18.52 0.29 3.89
N TYR A 236 17.22 0.31 4.05
CA TYR A 236 16.38 -0.87 4.23
C TYR A 236 15.54 -1.12 2.98
N LEU A 237 15.53 -2.36 2.53
CA LEU A 237 14.58 -2.85 1.53
C LEU A 237 13.86 -4.04 2.14
N TYR A 238 12.54 -4.01 2.15
CA TYR A 238 11.67 -5.10 2.57
C TYR A 238 11.01 -5.71 1.35
N SER A 239 11.15 -7.02 1.19
CA SER A 239 10.50 -7.80 0.14
C SER A 239 9.32 -8.58 0.71
N ARG A 240 8.17 -8.54 0.04
CA ARG A 240 7.03 -9.42 0.32
C ARG A 240 7.25 -10.84 -0.20
N GLU A 241 8.13 -10.99 -1.19
CA GLU A 241 8.51 -12.26 -1.78
C GLU A 241 9.22 -13.17 -0.77
N VAL A 242 8.98 -14.47 -0.87
CA VAL A 242 9.69 -15.48 -0.07
C VAL A 242 11.17 -15.54 -0.44
N PHE A 243 12.00 -15.87 0.54
CA PHE A 243 13.44 -16.00 0.33
C PHE A 243 13.78 -17.20 -0.57
N ASN A 244 14.55 -16.94 -1.60
CA ASN A 244 15.26 -17.93 -2.40
C ASN A 244 16.45 -17.25 -3.11
N GLU A 245 17.30 -18.02 -3.80
CA GLU A 245 18.49 -17.47 -4.44
C GLU A 245 18.18 -16.40 -5.48
N LEU A 246 17.14 -16.60 -6.29
CA LEU A 246 16.74 -15.64 -7.34
C LEU A 246 16.18 -14.37 -6.74
N THR A 247 15.25 -14.47 -5.78
CA THR A 247 14.68 -13.28 -5.12
C THR A 247 15.76 -12.53 -4.35
N CYS A 248 16.68 -13.22 -3.65
CA CYS A 248 17.80 -12.60 -2.97
C CYS A 248 18.69 -11.81 -3.95
N LYS A 249 19.05 -12.41 -5.07
CA LYS A 249 19.86 -11.76 -6.12
C LYS A 249 19.16 -10.53 -6.71
N ASN A 250 17.87 -10.63 -6.99
CA ASN A 250 17.08 -9.51 -7.54
C ASN A 250 16.98 -8.36 -6.52
N MET A 251 16.70 -8.68 -5.24
CA MET A 251 16.61 -7.64 -4.20
C MET A 251 17.96 -6.97 -3.96
N MET A 252 19.07 -7.71 -4.01
CA MET A 252 20.41 -7.10 -3.94
C MET A 252 20.66 -6.15 -5.12
N ALA A 253 20.32 -6.56 -6.34
CA ALA A 253 20.49 -5.71 -7.52
C ALA A 253 19.65 -4.43 -7.43
N TYR A 254 18.37 -4.55 -7.04
CA TYR A 254 17.49 -3.39 -6.85
C TYR A 254 18.02 -2.45 -5.75
N THR A 255 18.44 -3.02 -4.63
CA THR A 255 18.90 -2.21 -3.50
C THR A 255 20.17 -1.44 -3.85
N LEU A 256 21.13 -2.07 -4.51
CA LEU A 256 22.35 -1.42 -4.98
C LEU A 256 22.05 -0.28 -5.99
N ASN A 257 21.08 -0.49 -6.86
CA ASN A 257 20.66 0.55 -7.81
C ASN A 257 19.95 1.73 -7.10
N PHE A 258 19.10 1.44 -6.11
CA PHE A 258 18.33 2.49 -5.41
C PHE A 258 19.17 3.26 -4.40
N SER A 259 20.15 2.61 -3.77
CA SER A 259 20.96 3.20 -2.70
C SER A 259 22.28 3.77 -3.19
N ALA A 260 22.57 3.77 -4.50
CA ALA A 260 23.86 4.16 -5.05
C ALA A 260 24.35 5.51 -4.51
N GLY A 261 25.44 5.50 -3.73
CA GLY A 261 26.02 6.69 -3.14
C GLY A 261 25.30 7.28 -1.92
N LEU A 262 24.18 6.71 -1.45
CA LEU A 262 23.43 7.23 -0.30
C LEU A 262 23.93 6.69 1.04
N VAL A 263 24.38 5.44 1.07
CA VAL A 263 24.70 4.72 2.30
C VAL A 263 25.85 3.73 2.07
N ASN A 264 26.48 3.33 3.19
CA ASN A 264 27.51 2.28 3.18
C ASN A 264 26.96 0.93 3.69
N GLU A 265 25.78 0.91 4.28
CA GLU A 265 25.17 -0.27 4.85
C GLU A 265 23.75 -0.46 4.31
N ILE A 266 23.49 -1.66 3.80
CA ILE A 266 22.22 -2.07 3.18
C ILE A 266 21.68 -3.25 3.96
N CYS A 267 20.39 -3.20 4.30
CA CYS A 267 19.65 -4.25 4.99
C CYS A 267 18.49 -4.73 4.13
N ILE A 268 18.45 -6.02 3.79
CA ILE A 268 17.38 -6.60 2.97
C ILE A 268 16.56 -7.56 3.81
N GLY A 269 15.28 -7.25 4.01
CA GLY A 269 14.33 -8.03 4.79
C GLY A 269 13.49 -8.95 3.93
N PHE A 270 13.38 -10.22 4.33
CA PHE A 270 12.46 -11.21 3.76
C PHE A 270 11.53 -11.74 4.85
N PRO A 271 10.33 -12.23 4.49
CA PRO A 271 9.38 -12.73 5.48
C PRO A 271 9.81 -14.04 6.16
N ASP A 272 10.66 -14.82 5.53
CA ASP A 272 10.96 -16.21 5.88
C ASP A 272 12.45 -16.57 5.85
N TYR A 273 13.33 -15.58 5.76
CA TYR A 273 14.78 -15.82 5.80
C TYR A 273 15.19 -16.47 7.13
N ASN A 274 15.97 -17.55 7.04
CA ASN A 274 16.52 -18.23 8.19
C ASN A 274 18.07 -18.25 8.11
N PRO A 275 18.77 -17.48 8.97
CA PRO A 275 20.23 -17.39 8.88
C PRO A 275 20.95 -18.72 9.02
N THR A 276 20.38 -19.68 9.75
CA THR A 276 21.00 -21.01 9.93
C THR A 276 20.98 -21.85 8.64
N GLN A 277 19.93 -21.70 7.84
CA GLN A 277 19.72 -22.50 6.63
C GLN A 277 20.20 -21.74 5.38
N ASP A 278 20.00 -20.43 5.32
CA ASP A 278 20.05 -19.65 4.10
C ASP A 278 21.35 -18.83 3.94
N SER A 279 22.17 -18.73 4.99
CA SER A 279 23.41 -17.93 4.96
C SER A 279 24.36 -18.30 3.81
N ASN A 280 24.44 -19.58 3.44
CA ASN A 280 25.28 -20.03 2.33
C ASN A 280 24.77 -19.47 0.97
N ILE A 281 23.44 -19.34 0.80
CA ILE A 281 22.84 -18.76 -0.40
C ILE A 281 23.21 -17.25 -0.45
N VAL A 282 23.04 -16.54 0.66
CA VAL A 282 23.42 -15.12 0.76
C VAL A 282 24.87 -14.90 0.42
N ASN A 283 25.77 -15.70 0.97
CA ASN A 283 27.22 -15.62 0.69
C ASN A 283 27.51 -15.84 -0.80
N ARG A 284 26.89 -16.84 -1.42
CA ARG A 284 27.05 -17.12 -2.86
C ARG A 284 26.54 -15.98 -3.73
N VAL A 285 25.36 -15.43 -3.42
CA VAL A 285 24.80 -14.29 -4.15
C VAL A 285 25.67 -13.05 -3.95
N ASN A 286 26.18 -12.81 -2.75
CA ASN A 286 27.11 -11.72 -2.45
C ASN A 286 28.35 -11.75 -3.35
N LEU A 287 28.87 -12.94 -3.69
CA LEU A 287 30.02 -13.07 -4.58
C LEU A 287 29.72 -12.57 -6.01
N SER A 288 28.48 -12.51 -6.44
CA SER A 288 28.08 -11.97 -7.74
C SER A 288 28.18 -10.44 -7.82
N PHE A 289 28.37 -9.76 -6.68
CA PHE A 289 28.42 -8.29 -6.57
C PHE A 289 29.72 -7.82 -5.92
N LYS A 290 30.87 -8.37 -6.34
CA LYS A 290 32.19 -8.18 -5.69
C LYS A 290 32.74 -6.75 -5.76
N GLU A 291 32.37 -5.97 -6.79
CA GLU A 291 32.96 -4.64 -7.04
C GLU A 291 32.27 -3.51 -6.28
N ARG A 292 31.46 -3.81 -5.31
CA ARG A 292 30.73 -2.81 -4.51
C ARG A 292 31.45 -2.45 -3.22
N SER A 293 31.17 -1.26 -2.72
CA SER A 293 31.67 -0.74 -1.43
C SER A 293 30.71 -0.98 -0.26
N GLU A 294 29.44 -1.26 -0.55
CA GLU A 294 28.37 -1.37 0.45
C GLU A 294 28.38 -2.73 1.15
N ARG A 295 28.15 -2.71 2.45
CA ARG A 295 27.93 -3.92 3.25
C ARG A 295 26.46 -4.30 3.19
N ILE A 296 26.16 -5.50 2.69
CA ILE A 296 24.79 -6.03 2.65
C ILE A 296 24.55 -7.03 3.77
N GLN A 297 23.45 -6.84 4.48
CA GLN A 297 22.90 -7.77 5.48
C GLN A 297 21.53 -8.24 5.03
N VAL A 298 21.25 -9.53 5.20
CA VAL A 298 19.92 -10.12 4.96
C VAL A 298 19.34 -10.55 6.30
N PHE A 299 18.05 -10.26 6.53
CA PHE A 299 17.37 -10.56 7.79
C PHE A 299 15.90 -10.98 7.55
N SER A 300 15.27 -11.57 8.57
CA SER A 300 13.82 -11.78 8.59
C SER A 300 13.14 -10.62 9.32
N TYR A 301 12.01 -10.14 8.79
CA TYR A 301 11.16 -9.16 9.47
C TYR A 301 9.89 -9.78 10.07
N LYS A 302 9.69 -11.10 9.94
CA LYS A 302 8.70 -11.81 10.77
C LYS A 302 9.34 -12.07 12.13
N GLU A 303 8.61 -11.70 13.16
CA GLU A 303 9.01 -12.03 14.53
C GLU A 303 9.17 -13.54 14.69
N SER A 304 10.29 -13.94 15.25
CA SER A 304 10.62 -15.32 15.58
C SER A 304 10.85 -15.43 17.08
N ILE A 305 10.60 -16.60 17.65
CA ILE A 305 10.95 -16.88 19.06
C ILE A 305 12.46 -16.70 19.31
N LEU A 306 13.27 -16.77 18.24
CA LEU A 306 14.72 -16.55 18.32
C LEU A 306 15.08 -15.07 18.51
N ASP A 307 14.16 -14.14 18.19
CA ASP A 307 14.36 -12.70 18.39
C ASP A 307 14.15 -12.30 19.86
N LEU A 308 13.77 -13.25 20.72
CA LEU A 308 13.63 -13.07 22.16
C LEU A 308 14.95 -13.31 22.91
N PHE A 309 16.00 -13.72 22.24
CA PHE A 309 17.35 -13.98 22.77
C PHE A 309 18.38 -13.14 22.02
#